data_a8c8c607b5d2bf70e9ed5f40de0b5375
#
_entry.id   a8c8c607b5d2bf70e9ed5f40de0b5375
#
_cell.length_a   1.000
_cell.length_b   1.000
_cell.length_c   1.000
_cell.angle_alpha   90.00
_cell.angle_beta   90.00
_cell.angle_gamma   90.00
#
_symmetry.space_group_name_H-M   'P 1'
#
loop_
_entity.id
_entity.type
_entity.pdbx_description
1 polymer ?
#
loop_
_entity_poly.entity_id
_entity_poly.type
_entity_poly.pdbx_seq_one_letter_code
_entity_poly.pdbx_strand_id
1 'polypeptide(L)'
;MGMPGKRAFPLLLLESFMKKIFVRLSILLVLLVVSAASCSTYKKINYIQDAQLDTALTMIANQGILIQPMDMISIVVSSRDPELARIYNLPVVTYQAGSESSVSNFNQRLIGYSVDNDGNIQFPELGTIHVAGLNRWQLAELIREKLSSLVKDAVVTVQFMNFKISVTGEVTSPGVFDISGDKITIFEAISLARNLTIYGRRDGVYVIREQNGSRTIYQVDLRTVDMFNSPAYYLQQNDVVYVEPNKVRAGQSTINENNLKSVSLWVSIGSFLSTLATLFISLFAGRGSAN
;
A
#
# COMPACT_ATOMS: atom_id res chain seq x y z
N MET A 1 -57.82 -70.82 -33.26
CA MET A 1 -57.92 -69.37 -32.99
C MET A 1 -56.92 -69.04 -31.90
N GLY A 2 -55.68 -68.64 -32.27
CA GLY A 2 -54.57 -68.38 -31.35
C GLY A 2 -54.44 -66.88 -31.15
N MET A 3 -54.44 -66.40 -29.89
CA MET A 3 -54.21 -65.02 -29.53
C MET A 3 -52.72 -64.69 -29.63
N PRO A 4 -52.36 -63.58 -30.13
CA PRO A 4 -50.92 -63.16 -30.18
C PRO A 4 -50.44 -62.72 -28.81
N GLY A 5 -49.32 -63.28 -28.38
CA GLY A 5 -48.64 -62.95 -27.13
C GLY A 5 -48.18 -61.49 -27.09
N LYS A 6 -48.52 -60.79 -26.02
CA LYS A 6 -48.00 -59.44 -25.69
C LYS A 6 -46.51 -59.58 -25.41
N ARG A 7 -45.69 -58.99 -26.29
CA ARG A 7 -44.23 -58.78 -26.05
C ARG A 7 -44.07 -57.81 -24.90
N ALA A 8 -43.64 -58.30 -23.73
CA ALA A 8 -43.17 -57.44 -22.65
C ALA A 8 -41.92 -56.73 -23.12
N PHE A 9 -42.02 -55.44 -23.32
CA PHE A 9 -40.88 -54.55 -23.61
C PHE A 9 -39.98 -54.55 -22.37
N PRO A 10 -38.68 -54.77 -22.49
CA PRO A 10 -37.83 -54.97 -21.30
C PRO A 10 -37.67 -53.69 -20.50
N LEU A 11 -38.38 -53.57 -19.39
CA LEU A 11 -38.25 -52.49 -18.38
C LEU A 11 -36.79 -52.23 -18.00
N LEU A 12 -35.95 -53.24 -18.03
CA LEU A 12 -34.51 -53.18 -17.73
C LEU A 12 -33.72 -52.30 -18.70
N LEU A 13 -34.11 -52.23 -19.97
CA LEU A 13 -33.45 -51.34 -20.94
C LEU A 13 -33.79 -49.86 -20.69
N LEU A 14 -35.02 -49.57 -20.26
CA LEU A 14 -35.47 -48.23 -19.94
C LEU A 14 -34.76 -47.67 -18.71
N GLU A 15 -34.57 -48.49 -17.67
CA GLU A 15 -33.82 -48.11 -16.45
C GLU A 15 -32.33 -47.83 -16.73
N SER A 16 -31.71 -48.66 -17.57
CA SER A 16 -30.32 -48.44 -17.97
C SER A 16 -30.14 -47.17 -18.79
N PHE A 17 -31.11 -46.87 -19.65
CA PHE A 17 -31.10 -45.65 -20.47
C PHE A 17 -31.31 -44.40 -19.61
N MET A 18 -32.25 -44.43 -18.66
CA MET A 18 -32.51 -43.32 -17.75
C MET A 18 -31.30 -43.07 -16.83
N LYS A 19 -30.62 -44.08 -16.28
CA LYS A 19 -29.40 -43.96 -15.48
C LYS A 19 -28.28 -43.27 -16.30
N LYS A 20 -28.10 -43.63 -17.55
CA LYS A 20 -27.07 -43.00 -18.42
C LYS A 20 -27.39 -41.54 -18.74
N ILE A 21 -28.67 -41.20 -18.93
CA ILE A 21 -29.08 -39.78 -19.12
C ILE A 21 -28.87 -38.99 -17.85
N PHE A 22 -29.22 -39.55 -16.68
CA PHE A 22 -29.07 -38.86 -15.40
C PHE A 22 -27.59 -38.59 -15.08
N VAL A 23 -26.70 -39.56 -15.32
CA VAL A 23 -25.24 -39.36 -15.17
C VAL A 23 -24.70 -38.30 -16.12
N ARG A 24 -25.12 -38.31 -17.38
CA ARG A 24 -24.69 -37.26 -18.35
C ARG A 24 -25.20 -35.88 -17.96
N LEU A 25 -26.43 -35.78 -17.47
CA LEU A 25 -27.02 -34.50 -17.02
C LEU A 25 -26.30 -33.97 -15.75
N SER A 26 -25.96 -34.86 -14.81
CA SER A 26 -25.18 -34.53 -13.63
C SER A 26 -23.78 -34.04 -13.99
N ILE A 27 -23.10 -34.68 -14.91
CA ILE A 27 -21.78 -34.25 -15.38
C ILE A 27 -21.87 -32.87 -16.06
N LEU A 28 -22.89 -32.64 -16.88
CA LEU A 28 -23.13 -31.37 -17.55
C LEU A 28 -23.42 -30.25 -16.55
N LEU A 29 -24.22 -30.53 -15.51
CA LEU A 29 -24.52 -29.61 -14.42
C LEU A 29 -23.25 -29.24 -13.62
N VAL A 30 -22.40 -30.21 -13.30
CA VAL A 30 -21.12 -29.97 -12.61
C VAL A 30 -20.20 -29.11 -13.47
N LEU A 31 -20.11 -29.40 -14.78
CA LEU A 31 -19.31 -28.58 -15.72
C LEU A 31 -19.84 -27.15 -15.82
N LEU A 32 -21.17 -26.96 -15.81
CA LEU A 32 -21.80 -25.64 -15.82
C LEU A 32 -21.50 -24.86 -14.54
N VAL A 33 -21.56 -25.51 -13.37
CA VAL A 33 -21.25 -24.89 -12.08
C VAL A 33 -19.76 -24.48 -11.99
N VAL A 34 -18.86 -25.31 -12.49
CA VAL A 34 -17.43 -25.03 -12.53
C VAL A 34 -17.12 -23.86 -13.48
N SER A 35 -17.79 -23.76 -14.64
CA SER A 35 -17.61 -22.66 -15.58
C SER A 35 -18.17 -21.33 -15.07
N ALA A 36 -19.23 -21.35 -14.23
CA ALA A 36 -19.81 -20.15 -13.64
C ALA A 36 -18.95 -19.55 -12.49
N ALA A 37 -17.99 -20.29 -11.95
CA ALA A 37 -17.10 -19.84 -10.86
C ALA A 37 -15.93 -18.95 -11.33
N SER A 38 -15.85 -18.57 -12.60
CA SER A 38 -14.83 -17.65 -13.13
C SER A 38 -15.09 -16.21 -12.70
N CYS A 39 -14.79 -15.89 -11.46
CA CYS A 39 -14.93 -14.54 -10.92
C CYS A 39 -13.81 -13.61 -11.38
N SER A 40 -14.19 -12.43 -11.85
CA SER A 40 -13.29 -11.36 -12.27
C SER A 40 -12.51 -10.77 -11.09
N THR A 41 -11.30 -11.24 -10.89
CA THR A 41 -10.39 -10.76 -9.81
C THR A 41 -9.70 -9.44 -10.17
N TYR A 42 -9.69 -9.05 -11.46
CA TYR A 42 -8.98 -7.86 -11.95
C TYR A 42 -9.47 -6.54 -11.31
N LYS A 43 -10.78 -6.42 -11.01
CA LYS A 43 -11.34 -5.24 -10.33
C LYS A 43 -10.77 -4.97 -8.94
N LYS A 44 -10.14 -5.96 -8.32
CA LYS A 44 -9.54 -5.81 -6.98
C LYS A 44 -8.11 -5.28 -7.04
N ILE A 45 -7.48 -5.30 -8.21
CA ILE A 45 -6.06 -4.97 -8.40
C ILE A 45 -5.89 -3.59 -9.04
N ASN A 46 -6.83 -3.14 -9.84
CA ASN A 46 -6.74 -1.88 -10.56
C ASN A 46 -6.96 -0.67 -9.63
N TYR A 47 -6.28 0.41 -9.96
CA TYR A 47 -6.45 1.73 -9.34
C TYR A 47 -7.50 2.55 -10.08
N ILE A 48 -8.10 3.53 -9.43
CA ILE A 48 -8.90 4.62 -10.01
C ILE A 48 -9.94 4.10 -11.02
N GLN A 49 -10.84 3.19 -10.57
CA GLN A 49 -11.76 2.49 -11.46
C GLN A 49 -13.01 3.29 -11.85
N ASP A 50 -13.29 4.35 -11.11
CA ASP A 50 -14.46 5.24 -11.25
C ASP A 50 -14.11 6.59 -11.90
N ALA A 51 -12.86 6.75 -12.38
CA ALA A 51 -12.43 7.96 -13.03
C ALA A 51 -13.20 8.21 -14.33
N GLN A 52 -13.75 9.41 -14.47
CA GLN A 52 -14.26 9.90 -15.75
C GLN A 52 -13.10 10.46 -16.56
N LEU A 53 -12.90 9.92 -17.75
CA LEU A 53 -11.83 10.38 -18.64
C LEU A 53 -12.13 11.83 -19.09
N ASP A 54 -11.07 12.59 -19.28
CA ASP A 54 -11.11 13.98 -19.76
C ASP A 54 -11.91 14.96 -18.87
N THR A 55 -12.11 14.60 -17.59
CA THR A 55 -12.80 15.44 -16.61
C THR A 55 -11.82 16.00 -15.60
N ALA A 56 -11.84 17.32 -15.41
CA ALA A 56 -11.04 17.97 -14.36
C ALA A 56 -11.62 17.67 -12.99
N LEU A 57 -10.79 17.16 -12.07
CA LEU A 57 -11.15 16.98 -10.68
C LEU A 57 -10.72 18.19 -9.88
N THR A 58 -11.56 18.66 -8.97
CA THR A 58 -11.20 19.71 -8.01
C THR A 58 -10.18 19.12 -7.05
N MET A 59 -9.02 19.76 -6.95
CA MET A 59 -7.97 19.33 -6.01
C MET A 59 -8.16 20.02 -4.67
N ILE A 60 -7.98 19.29 -3.57
CA ILE A 60 -7.80 19.92 -2.25
C ILE A 60 -6.49 20.72 -2.31
N ALA A 61 -6.57 21.99 -1.91
CA ALA A 61 -5.40 22.85 -1.86
C ALA A 61 -4.35 22.21 -0.95
N ASN A 62 -3.19 21.91 -1.51
CA ASN A 62 -2.06 21.42 -0.72
C ASN A 62 -1.49 22.58 0.07
N GLN A 63 -1.65 22.54 1.39
CA GLN A 63 -1.06 23.53 2.31
C GLN A 63 0.46 23.34 2.48
N GLY A 64 1.05 22.35 1.81
CA GLY A 64 2.43 21.95 2.00
C GLY A 64 2.63 21.12 3.27
N ILE A 65 3.87 20.73 3.53
CA ILE A 65 4.26 20.05 4.74
C ILE A 65 4.30 21.08 5.86
N LEU A 66 3.62 20.80 6.98
CA LEU A 66 3.63 21.66 8.15
C LEU A 66 4.78 21.25 9.08
N ILE A 67 5.48 22.23 9.59
CA ILE A 67 6.55 22.05 10.58
C ILE A 67 5.92 21.53 11.88
N GLN A 68 6.52 20.50 12.45
CA GLN A 68 6.09 19.87 13.69
C GLN A 68 7.20 19.93 14.74
N PRO A 69 6.89 19.82 16.03
CA PRO A 69 7.89 19.58 17.06
C PRO A 69 8.78 18.38 16.69
N MET A 70 10.06 18.46 17.02
CA MET A 70 11.11 17.47 16.70
C MET A 70 11.54 17.46 15.23
N ASP A 71 11.01 18.32 14.38
CA ASP A 71 11.52 18.48 13.02
C ASP A 71 12.89 19.15 13.00
N MET A 72 13.65 18.86 11.96
CA MET A 72 14.91 19.48 11.67
C MET A 72 14.81 20.25 10.37
N ILE A 73 15.05 21.56 10.43
CA ILE A 73 14.90 22.45 9.28
C ILE A 73 16.20 23.21 9.03
N SER A 74 16.56 23.36 7.78
CA SER A 74 17.62 24.26 7.34
C SER A 74 17.02 25.60 6.95
N ILE A 75 17.61 26.67 7.45
CA ILE A 75 17.25 28.03 7.11
C ILE A 75 18.50 28.72 6.62
N VAL A 76 18.48 29.21 5.39
CA VAL A 76 19.59 29.91 4.78
C VAL A 76 19.13 31.34 4.40
N VAL A 77 19.82 32.31 4.93
CA VAL A 77 19.64 33.73 4.61
C VAL A 77 20.72 34.14 3.61
N SER A 78 20.30 34.71 2.50
CA SER A 78 21.19 35.27 1.48
C SER A 78 20.88 36.74 1.29
N SER A 79 21.92 37.53 1.02
CA SER A 79 21.84 38.99 0.73
C SER A 79 22.90 39.33 -0.30
N ARG A 80 22.79 40.52 -0.91
CA ARG A 80 23.84 41.07 -1.78
C ARG A 80 25.14 41.33 -1.01
N ASP A 81 25.03 41.58 0.29
CA ASP A 81 26.17 41.65 1.19
C ASP A 81 26.29 40.34 1.96
N PRO A 82 27.24 39.44 1.56
CA PRO A 82 27.40 38.12 2.22
C PRO A 82 27.83 38.22 3.67
N GLU A 83 28.53 39.27 4.08
CA GLU A 83 28.99 39.44 5.46
C GLU A 83 27.81 39.71 6.40
N LEU A 84 26.84 40.53 5.95
CA LEU A 84 25.59 40.73 6.71
C LEU A 84 24.76 39.50 6.80
N ALA A 85 24.69 38.66 5.75
CA ALA A 85 23.93 37.44 5.76
C ALA A 85 24.58 36.38 6.67
N ARG A 86 25.89 36.35 6.81
CA ARG A 86 26.65 35.32 7.54
C ARG A 86 26.27 35.22 9.01
N ILE A 87 25.93 36.31 9.67
CA ILE A 87 25.58 36.30 11.11
C ILE A 87 24.24 35.64 11.38
N TYR A 88 23.38 35.53 10.38
CA TYR A 88 22.06 34.88 10.49
C TYR A 88 22.06 33.41 10.07
N ASN A 89 23.18 32.91 9.58
CA ASN A 89 23.34 31.53 9.16
C ASN A 89 24.08 30.71 10.20
N LEU A 90 23.65 29.48 10.39
CA LEU A 90 24.41 28.55 11.23
C LEU A 90 25.76 28.24 10.60
N PRO A 91 26.83 28.11 11.40
CA PRO A 91 28.14 27.78 10.87
C PRO A 91 28.13 26.40 10.22
N VAL A 92 28.79 26.28 9.07
CA VAL A 92 29.03 25.00 8.42
C VAL A 92 30.16 24.30 9.18
N VAL A 93 29.86 23.22 9.91
CA VAL A 93 30.89 22.45 10.60
C VAL A 93 31.41 21.36 9.67
N THR A 94 32.67 21.45 9.32
CA THR A 94 33.41 20.42 8.58
C THR A 94 34.09 19.53 9.59
N TYR A 95 33.61 18.32 9.80
CA TYR A 95 34.35 17.30 10.58
C TYR A 95 35.42 16.67 9.70
N GLN A 96 36.68 16.92 10.02
CA GLN A 96 37.80 16.19 9.49
C GLN A 96 37.96 14.92 10.36
N ALA A 97 37.45 13.79 9.88
CA ALA A 97 37.78 12.50 10.52
C ALA A 97 39.24 12.21 10.20
N GLY A 98 40.10 12.23 11.25
CA GLY A 98 41.52 12.02 11.10
C GLY A 98 41.84 10.62 10.58
N SER A 99 42.42 10.54 9.41
CA SER A 99 43.47 9.62 8.99
C SER A 99 44.10 10.14 7.71
N GLU A 100 45.39 10.23 7.72
CA GLU A 100 46.20 10.57 6.56
C GLU A 100 45.97 9.56 5.45
N SER A 101 45.57 10.10 4.30
CA SER A 101 45.43 9.49 2.97
C SER A 101 43.99 9.17 2.52
N SER A 102 43.41 10.16 1.97
CA SER A 102 42.61 10.23 0.72
C SER A 102 41.68 11.43 0.75
N VAL A 103 42.04 12.41 -0.04
CA VAL A 103 41.23 13.57 -0.39
C VAL A 103 40.01 13.06 -1.18
N SER A 104 38.89 12.88 -0.52
CA SER A 104 37.58 12.88 -1.20
C SER A 104 36.47 12.33 -0.31
N ASN A 105 36.06 13.08 0.69
CA ASN A 105 34.66 13.05 1.18
C ASN A 105 34.54 14.10 2.29
N PHE A 106 34.49 15.36 1.91
CA PHE A 106 34.00 16.41 2.79
C PHE A 106 32.48 16.20 2.95
N ASN A 107 32.09 15.45 3.96
CA ASN A 107 30.72 15.45 4.41
C ASN A 107 30.43 16.82 5.06
N GLN A 108 30.11 17.81 4.26
CA GLN A 108 29.51 19.05 4.74
C GLN A 108 28.13 18.69 5.29
N ARG A 109 28.06 18.51 6.60
CA ARG A 109 26.78 18.35 7.26
C ARG A 109 26.21 19.73 7.49
N LEU A 110 25.19 20.10 6.75
CA LEU A 110 24.38 21.29 7.03
C LEU A 110 23.82 21.11 8.45
N ILE A 111 24.14 22.08 9.32
CA ILE A 111 23.54 22.15 10.64
C ILE A 111 22.14 22.76 10.46
N GLY A 112 21.13 22.05 10.92
CA GLY A 112 19.75 22.53 10.92
C GLY A 112 19.32 23.06 12.28
N TYR A 113 18.22 23.76 12.29
CA TYR A 113 17.50 24.15 13.48
C TYR A 113 16.61 22.98 13.91
N SER A 114 16.72 22.57 15.18
CA SER A 114 15.80 21.63 15.76
C SER A 114 14.59 22.36 16.32
N VAL A 115 13.41 21.95 15.96
CA VAL A 115 12.15 22.44 16.52
C VAL A 115 11.94 21.80 17.89
N ASP A 116 11.78 22.60 18.91
CA ASP A 116 11.56 22.12 20.28
C ASP A 116 10.14 21.58 20.49
N ASN A 117 9.84 21.05 21.68
CA ASN A 117 8.54 20.48 21.98
C ASN A 117 7.39 21.52 21.98
N ASP A 118 7.74 22.80 22.19
CA ASP A 118 6.79 23.92 22.16
C ASP A 118 6.61 24.49 20.75
N GLY A 119 7.28 23.89 19.75
CA GLY A 119 7.20 24.29 18.36
C GLY A 119 8.05 25.51 18.00
N ASN A 120 9.12 25.80 18.75
CA ASN A 120 9.99 26.94 18.55
C ASN A 120 11.36 26.53 18.03
N ILE A 121 12.05 27.48 17.40
CA ILE A 121 13.48 27.40 17.09
C ILE A 121 14.23 28.56 17.73
N GLN A 122 15.52 28.39 17.98
CA GLN A 122 16.42 29.48 18.38
C GLN A 122 17.15 30.02 17.14
N PHE A 123 16.74 31.20 16.69
CA PHE A 123 17.34 31.82 15.49
C PHE A 123 18.35 32.90 15.89
N PRO A 124 19.53 32.96 15.24
CA PRO A 124 20.54 33.96 15.56
C PRO A 124 19.96 35.39 15.47
N GLU A 125 20.32 36.25 16.42
CA GLU A 125 19.91 37.66 16.52
C GLU A 125 18.40 37.88 16.70
N LEU A 126 17.52 37.01 16.22
CA LEU A 126 16.07 37.16 16.37
C LEU A 126 15.52 36.41 17.61
N GLY A 127 16.33 35.53 18.24
CA GLY A 127 15.95 34.76 19.42
C GLY A 127 14.95 33.64 19.10
N THR A 128 13.99 33.44 19.98
CA THR A 128 13.00 32.36 19.88
C THR A 128 11.90 32.70 18.88
N ILE A 129 11.68 31.83 17.90
CA ILE A 129 10.62 31.99 16.88
C ILE A 129 9.73 30.75 16.92
N HIS A 130 8.42 30.94 17.05
CA HIS A 130 7.45 29.87 16.92
C HIS A 130 7.26 29.50 15.44
N VAL A 131 7.48 28.23 15.11
CA VAL A 131 7.49 27.73 13.73
C VAL A 131 6.52 26.56 13.50
N ALA A 132 6.06 25.90 14.55
CA ALA A 132 5.11 24.80 14.41
C ALA A 132 3.81 25.23 13.75
N GLY A 133 3.26 24.42 12.86
CA GLY A 133 2.06 24.70 12.09
C GLY A 133 2.26 25.60 10.88
N LEU A 134 3.45 26.18 10.69
CA LEU A 134 3.80 26.91 9.48
C LEU A 134 4.31 25.95 8.41
N ASN A 135 4.07 26.27 7.16
CA ASN A 135 4.81 25.63 6.06
C ASN A 135 6.11 26.40 5.78
N ARG A 136 7.01 25.82 4.99
CA ARG A 136 8.32 26.42 4.69
C ARG A 136 8.23 27.84 4.09
N TRP A 137 7.21 28.11 3.29
CA TRP A 137 7.02 29.41 2.66
C TRP A 137 6.61 30.47 3.68
N GLN A 138 5.66 30.10 4.55
CA GLN A 138 5.21 30.98 5.63
C GLN A 138 6.35 31.27 6.61
N LEU A 139 7.17 30.26 6.93
CA LEU A 139 8.33 30.48 7.78
C LEU A 139 9.38 31.38 7.11
N ALA A 140 9.68 31.14 5.83
CA ALA A 140 10.61 31.99 5.08
C ALA A 140 10.15 33.46 5.06
N GLU A 141 8.84 33.66 4.85
CA GLU A 141 8.27 35.01 4.85
C GLU A 141 8.31 35.66 6.24
N LEU A 142 7.98 34.92 7.29
CA LEU A 142 8.05 35.38 8.66
C LEU A 142 9.49 35.86 9.04
N ILE A 143 10.49 35.05 8.67
CA ILE A 143 11.89 35.41 8.95
C ILE A 143 12.31 36.61 8.10
N ARG A 144 11.95 36.66 6.80
CA ARG A 144 12.22 37.76 5.94
C ARG A 144 11.65 39.06 6.48
N GLU A 145 10.41 39.06 6.97
CA GLU A 145 9.75 40.21 7.59
C GLU A 145 10.53 40.68 8.83
N LYS A 146 10.90 39.77 9.72
CA LYS A 146 11.69 40.09 10.92
C LYS A 146 13.07 40.64 10.60
N LEU A 147 13.69 40.21 9.50
CA LEU A 147 15.00 40.68 9.06
C LEU A 147 14.93 41.96 8.26
N SER A 148 13.76 42.43 7.81
CA SER A 148 13.61 43.54 6.88
C SER A 148 14.21 44.86 7.33
N SER A 149 14.28 45.10 8.64
CA SER A 149 14.92 46.28 9.23
C SER A 149 16.45 46.17 9.30
N LEU A 150 16.99 44.96 9.26
CA LEU A 150 18.42 44.67 9.44
C LEU A 150 19.09 44.36 8.08
N VAL A 151 18.42 43.59 7.24
CA VAL A 151 18.89 43.19 5.91
C VAL A 151 17.76 43.42 4.90
N LYS A 152 17.82 44.56 4.18
CA LYS A 152 16.74 45.02 3.28
C LYS A 152 16.46 44.10 2.09
N ASP A 153 17.47 43.36 1.63
CA ASP A 153 17.43 42.48 0.47
C ASP A 153 17.55 40.99 0.85
N ALA A 154 17.15 40.64 2.07
CA ALA A 154 17.22 39.27 2.53
C ALA A 154 16.35 38.32 1.71
N VAL A 155 16.95 37.26 1.21
CA VAL A 155 16.29 36.09 0.62
C VAL A 155 16.42 34.94 1.61
N VAL A 156 15.30 34.42 2.08
CA VAL A 156 15.27 33.34 3.05
C VAL A 156 14.81 32.05 2.38
N THR A 157 15.60 31.00 2.50
CA THR A 157 15.27 29.66 1.99
C THR A 157 15.13 28.71 3.16
N VAL A 158 14.01 28.01 3.24
CA VAL A 158 13.72 27.00 4.27
C VAL A 158 13.55 25.63 3.62
N GLN A 159 14.21 24.61 4.19
CA GLN A 159 14.13 23.21 3.73
C GLN A 159 14.02 22.27 4.91
N PHE A 160 13.22 21.21 4.78
CA PHE A 160 13.22 20.10 5.73
C PHE A 160 14.49 19.26 5.55
N MET A 161 15.10 18.85 6.66
CA MET A 161 16.32 18.05 6.65
C MET A 161 16.06 16.56 6.98
N ASN A 162 14.97 16.26 7.63
CA ASN A 162 14.63 14.92 8.12
C ASN A 162 13.24 14.48 7.67
N PHE A 163 12.73 15.03 6.57
CA PHE A 163 11.41 14.60 6.07
C PHE A 163 11.47 13.15 5.62
N LYS A 164 10.79 12.29 6.35
CA LYS A 164 10.70 10.86 6.07
C LYS A 164 9.28 10.34 6.26
N ILE A 165 8.97 9.29 5.54
CA ILE A 165 7.75 8.51 5.67
C ILE A 165 8.11 7.03 5.81
N SER A 166 7.20 6.24 6.38
CA SER A 166 7.33 4.78 6.44
C SER A 166 6.26 4.13 5.59
N VAL A 167 6.62 3.14 4.78
CA VAL A 167 5.67 2.33 4.02
C VAL A 167 5.85 0.87 4.43
N THR A 168 4.77 0.22 4.85
CA THR A 168 4.81 -1.15 5.39
C THR A 168 3.58 -1.96 4.99
N GLY A 169 3.61 -3.27 5.26
CA GLY A 169 2.55 -4.20 4.90
C GLY A 169 2.79 -4.85 3.54
N GLU A 170 1.73 -5.06 2.76
CA GLU A 170 1.79 -5.78 1.48
C GLU A 170 2.26 -4.90 0.31
N VAL A 171 3.48 -4.40 0.42
CA VAL A 171 4.25 -3.71 -0.63
C VAL A 171 5.48 -4.52 -1.01
N THR A 172 6.05 -4.25 -2.17
CA THR A 172 7.19 -5.02 -2.67
C THR A 172 8.47 -4.75 -1.87
N SER A 173 8.69 -3.50 -1.44
CA SER A 173 9.87 -3.08 -0.68
C SER A 173 9.45 -2.18 0.49
N PRO A 174 9.01 -2.78 1.62
CA PRO A 174 8.69 -1.99 2.80
C PRO A 174 9.96 -1.33 3.36
N GLY A 175 9.79 -0.11 3.90
CA GLY A 175 10.93 0.64 4.43
C GLY A 175 10.57 2.03 4.90
N VAL A 176 11.60 2.74 5.37
CA VAL A 176 11.55 4.17 5.65
C VAL A 176 12.22 4.91 4.50
N PHE A 177 11.58 5.93 3.98
CA PHE A 177 12.02 6.69 2.81
C PHE A 177 12.23 8.14 3.18
N ASP A 178 13.42 8.67 2.90
CA ASP A 178 13.73 10.09 3.02
C ASP A 178 13.21 10.84 1.80
N ILE A 179 12.52 11.93 2.03
CA ILE A 179 11.86 12.72 1.01
C ILE A 179 12.58 14.05 0.83
N SER A 180 13.15 14.25 -0.34
CA SER A 180 13.87 15.49 -0.68
C SER A 180 12.94 16.60 -1.21
N GLY A 181 11.68 16.31 -1.46
CA GLY A 181 10.70 17.24 -2.03
C GLY A 181 9.89 17.98 -0.97
N ASP A 182 9.09 18.93 -1.46
CA ASP A 182 8.20 19.75 -0.63
C ASP A 182 6.85 19.10 -0.36
N LYS A 183 6.58 18.01 -1.02
CA LYS A 183 5.34 17.23 -0.93
C LYS A 183 5.61 15.82 -1.39
N ILE A 184 4.83 14.92 -0.87
CA ILE A 184 4.74 13.55 -1.37
C ILE A 184 3.29 13.09 -1.30
N THR A 185 2.83 12.45 -2.34
CA THR A 185 1.50 11.84 -2.41
C THR A 185 1.55 10.38 -1.98
N ILE A 186 0.40 9.82 -1.63
CA ILE A 186 0.30 8.40 -1.29
C ILE A 186 0.76 7.50 -2.46
N PHE A 187 0.52 7.90 -3.72
CA PHE A 187 1.00 7.17 -4.88
C PHE A 187 2.52 7.20 -5.04
N GLU A 188 3.14 8.36 -4.80
CA GLU A 188 4.60 8.47 -4.82
C GLU A 188 5.22 7.62 -3.71
N ALA A 189 4.64 7.63 -2.50
CA ALA A 189 5.08 6.78 -1.40
C ALA A 189 5.00 5.29 -1.74
N ILE A 190 3.88 4.86 -2.32
CA ILE A 190 3.69 3.49 -2.81
C ILE A 190 4.69 3.15 -3.91
N SER A 191 4.99 4.09 -4.80
CA SER A 191 5.97 3.91 -5.88
C SER A 191 7.39 3.76 -5.33
N LEU A 192 7.78 4.52 -4.30
CA LEU A 192 9.04 4.33 -3.58
C LEU A 192 9.15 2.93 -2.98
N ALA A 193 8.06 2.39 -2.45
CA ALA A 193 7.98 1.02 -1.94
C ALA A 193 7.82 -0.05 -3.05
N ARG A 194 8.07 0.32 -4.33
CA ARG A 194 7.97 -0.55 -5.52
C ARG A 194 6.59 -1.17 -5.70
N ASN A 195 5.55 -0.39 -5.38
CA ASN A 195 4.14 -0.74 -5.53
C ASN A 195 3.63 -1.82 -4.55
N LEU A 196 2.29 -1.98 -4.52
CA LEU A 196 1.63 -3.03 -3.77
C LEU A 196 1.88 -4.39 -4.43
N THR A 197 2.03 -5.43 -3.61
CA THR A 197 2.02 -6.81 -4.11
C THR A 197 0.64 -7.17 -4.68
N ILE A 198 0.54 -8.33 -5.32
CA ILE A 198 -0.75 -8.88 -5.77
C ILE A 198 -1.68 -9.21 -4.59
N TYR A 199 -1.12 -9.32 -3.40
CA TYR A 199 -1.85 -9.61 -2.16
C TYR A 199 -2.26 -8.35 -1.40
N GLY A 200 -1.71 -7.18 -1.73
CA GLY A 200 -2.06 -5.91 -1.11
C GLY A 200 -3.46 -5.45 -1.47
N ARG A 201 -4.24 -5.06 -0.48
CA ARG A 201 -5.59 -4.52 -0.67
C ARG A 201 -5.52 -3.06 -1.08
N ARG A 202 -6.05 -2.73 -2.28
CA ARG A 202 -6.12 -1.36 -2.79
C ARG A 202 -7.18 -0.53 -2.05
N ASP A 203 -8.16 -1.20 -1.42
CA ASP A 203 -9.19 -0.60 -0.55
C ASP A 203 -8.82 -0.63 0.94
N GLY A 204 -7.69 -1.21 1.28
CA GLY A 204 -7.19 -1.36 2.64
C GLY A 204 -5.83 -0.69 2.81
N VAL A 205 -5.70 0.54 2.37
CA VAL A 205 -4.51 1.36 2.62
C VAL A 205 -4.81 2.34 3.73
N TYR A 206 -3.98 2.37 4.75
CA TYR A 206 -4.15 3.21 5.92
C TYR A 206 -2.96 4.15 6.06
N VAL A 207 -3.24 5.41 6.32
CA VAL A 207 -2.22 6.40 6.70
C VAL A 207 -2.40 6.70 8.18
N ILE A 208 -1.37 6.39 8.95
CA ILE A 208 -1.33 6.64 10.40
C ILE A 208 -0.50 7.90 10.58
N ARG A 209 -1.14 8.94 11.09
CA ARG A 209 -0.55 10.28 11.32
C ARG A 209 -0.58 10.61 12.81
N GLU A 210 0.57 11.03 13.31
CA GLU A 210 0.66 11.61 14.65
C GLU A 210 0.80 13.12 14.55
N GLN A 211 -0.10 13.84 15.18
CA GLN A 211 -0.08 15.30 15.19
C GLN A 211 -0.67 15.83 16.49
N ASN A 212 0.01 16.80 17.11
CA ASN A 212 -0.45 17.43 18.36
C ASN A 212 -0.77 16.43 19.49
N GLY A 213 0.06 15.39 19.65
CA GLY A 213 -0.12 14.37 20.66
C GLY A 213 -1.30 13.40 20.42
N SER A 214 -1.95 13.50 19.27
CA SER A 214 -3.04 12.61 18.85
C SER A 214 -2.61 11.76 17.64
N ARG A 215 -3.13 10.53 17.57
CA ARG A 215 -2.91 9.64 16.44
C ARG A 215 -4.21 9.45 15.68
N THR A 216 -4.18 9.78 14.37
CA THR A 216 -5.33 9.61 13.48
C THR A 216 -5.00 8.58 12.42
N ILE A 217 -5.96 7.71 12.12
CA ILE A 217 -5.84 6.68 11.08
C ILE A 217 -6.83 7.04 9.97
N TYR A 218 -6.29 7.29 8.78
CA TYR A 218 -7.07 7.56 7.58
C TYR A 218 -7.09 6.31 6.71
N GLN A 219 -8.26 5.85 6.33
CA GLN A 219 -8.39 4.82 5.30
C GLN A 219 -8.47 5.49 3.93
N VAL A 220 -7.68 5.00 2.99
CA VAL A 220 -7.62 5.50 1.61
C VAL A 220 -7.90 4.34 0.65
N ASP A 221 -8.97 4.45 -0.12
CA ASP A 221 -9.27 3.47 -1.16
C ASP A 221 -8.65 3.92 -2.49
N LEU A 222 -7.58 3.25 -2.89
CA LEU A 222 -6.87 3.58 -4.14
C LEU A 222 -7.64 3.22 -5.42
N ARG A 223 -8.79 2.57 -5.30
CA ARG A 223 -9.62 2.18 -6.45
C ARG A 223 -10.57 3.28 -6.90
N THR A 224 -10.72 4.32 -6.09
CA THR A 224 -11.67 5.41 -6.33
C THR A 224 -10.99 6.76 -6.42
N VAL A 225 -11.60 7.68 -7.17
CA VAL A 225 -11.12 9.08 -7.25
C VAL A 225 -11.27 9.83 -5.93
N ASP A 226 -12.10 9.35 -5.01
CA ASP A 226 -12.30 9.95 -3.69
C ASP A 226 -11.01 10.04 -2.86
N MET A 227 -10.03 9.21 -3.15
CA MET A 227 -8.72 9.31 -2.49
C MET A 227 -8.08 10.68 -2.66
N PHE A 228 -8.32 11.38 -3.78
CA PHE A 228 -7.78 12.72 -4.01
C PHE A 228 -8.37 13.78 -3.05
N ASN A 229 -9.54 13.48 -2.47
CA ASN A 229 -10.21 14.29 -1.47
C ASN A 229 -9.83 13.89 -0.03
N SER A 230 -9.00 12.87 0.14
CA SER A 230 -8.55 12.45 1.47
C SER A 230 -7.58 13.46 2.07
N PRO A 231 -7.70 13.83 3.36
CA PRO A 231 -6.70 14.61 4.08
C PRO A 231 -5.31 13.93 4.13
N ALA A 232 -5.27 12.63 3.86
CA ALA A 232 -4.05 11.83 3.83
C ALA A 232 -3.52 11.58 2.42
N TYR A 233 -4.10 12.20 1.37
CA TYR A 233 -3.56 12.08 0.02
C TYR A 233 -2.15 12.67 -0.08
N TYR A 234 -1.93 13.85 0.53
CA TYR A 234 -0.60 14.40 0.77
C TYR A 234 -0.11 13.95 2.14
N LEU A 235 1.02 13.25 2.13
CA LEU A 235 1.62 12.75 3.36
C LEU A 235 2.38 13.84 4.09
N GLN A 236 2.42 13.71 5.40
CA GLN A 236 3.13 14.59 6.32
C GLN A 236 4.38 13.89 6.89
N GLN A 237 5.21 14.63 7.61
CA GLN A 237 6.37 14.13 8.32
C GLN A 237 5.98 12.96 9.25
N ASN A 238 6.75 11.88 9.20
CA ASN A 238 6.59 10.66 10.00
C ASN A 238 5.28 9.87 9.75
N ASP A 239 4.50 10.19 8.70
CA ASP A 239 3.36 9.36 8.33
C ASP A 239 3.78 7.91 8.08
N VAL A 240 2.94 6.98 8.54
CA VAL A 240 3.10 5.55 8.26
C VAL A 240 1.99 5.11 7.32
N VAL A 241 2.38 4.68 6.11
CA VAL A 241 1.48 4.08 5.13
C VAL A 241 1.48 2.57 5.34
N TYR A 242 0.36 2.02 5.76
CA TYR A 242 0.18 0.58 5.96
C TYR A 242 -0.76 0.00 4.92
N VAL A 243 -0.31 -1.04 4.22
CA VAL A 243 -1.10 -1.77 3.23
C VAL A 243 -1.54 -3.10 3.80
N GLU A 244 -2.85 -3.30 3.93
CA GLU A 244 -3.45 -4.51 4.46
C GLU A 244 -3.31 -5.69 3.49
N PRO A 245 -2.98 -6.91 3.97
CA PRO A 245 -2.99 -8.10 3.16
C PRO A 245 -4.42 -8.54 2.83
N ASN A 246 -4.61 -9.17 1.68
CA ASN A 246 -5.88 -9.79 1.35
C ASN A 246 -6.08 -11.13 2.09
N LYS A 247 -7.31 -11.67 2.03
CA LYS A 247 -7.67 -12.93 2.71
C LYS A 247 -6.83 -14.12 2.28
N VAL A 248 -6.31 -14.12 1.04
CA VAL A 248 -5.46 -15.21 0.54
C VAL A 248 -4.12 -15.19 1.27
N ARG A 249 -3.51 -14.02 1.40
CA ARG A 249 -2.25 -13.85 2.14
C ARG A 249 -2.43 -14.12 3.63
N ALA A 250 -3.50 -13.61 4.23
CA ALA A 250 -3.83 -13.88 5.62
C ALA A 250 -4.07 -15.38 5.87
N GLY A 251 -4.76 -16.08 4.96
CA GLY A 251 -4.98 -17.52 5.03
C GLY A 251 -3.69 -18.35 4.96
N GLN A 252 -2.68 -17.86 4.26
CA GLN A 252 -1.37 -18.52 4.17
C GLN A 252 -0.64 -18.58 5.53
N SER A 253 -0.93 -17.67 6.45
CA SER A 253 -0.33 -17.69 7.80
C SER A 253 -0.93 -18.76 8.71
N THR A 254 -2.14 -19.25 8.41
CA THR A 254 -2.88 -20.19 9.27
C THR A 254 -2.87 -21.64 8.76
N ILE A 255 -2.50 -21.84 7.49
CA ILE A 255 -2.50 -23.15 6.85
C ILE A 255 -1.09 -23.49 6.40
N ASN A 256 -0.61 -24.67 6.81
CA ASN A 256 0.67 -25.18 6.36
C ASN A 256 0.63 -25.34 4.81
N GLU A 257 1.24 -24.41 4.08
CA GLU A 257 1.16 -24.28 2.61
C GLU A 257 1.50 -25.57 1.86
N ASN A 258 2.34 -26.42 2.45
CA ASN A 258 2.80 -27.65 1.82
C ASN A 258 1.70 -28.72 1.68
N ASN A 259 0.65 -28.68 2.50
CA ASN A 259 -0.37 -29.73 2.48
C ASN A 259 -1.55 -29.45 1.56
N LEU A 260 -1.93 -28.21 1.33
CA LEU A 260 -3.10 -27.85 0.50
C LEU A 260 -2.77 -27.51 -0.95
N LYS A 261 -1.54 -27.06 -1.22
CA LYS A 261 -1.08 -26.76 -2.58
C LYS A 261 -0.56 -27.99 -3.34
N SER A 262 -0.36 -29.13 -2.68
CA SER A 262 0.10 -30.31 -3.38
C SER A 262 -1.06 -30.90 -4.22
N VAL A 263 -1.00 -30.70 -5.52
CA VAL A 263 -1.85 -31.38 -6.51
C VAL A 263 -1.90 -32.89 -6.20
N SER A 264 -0.81 -33.44 -5.67
CA SER A 264 -0.68 -34.84 -5.24
C SER A 264 -1.68 -35.23 -4.15
N LEU A 265 -2.01 -34.35 -3.20
CA LEU A 265 -2.99 -34.64 -2.14
C LEU A 265 -4.40 -34.77 -2.71
N TRP A 266 -4.78 -33.87 -3.61
CA TRP A 266 -6.09 -33.92 -4.27
C TRP A 266 -6.20 -35.11 -5.23
N VAL A 267 -5.12 -35.43 -5.94
CA VAL A 267 -5.04 -36.64 -6.78
C VAL A 267 -5.13 -37.89 -5.91
N SER A 268 -4.47 -37.93 -4.74
CA SER A 268 -4.55 -39.08 -3.81
C SER A 268 -5.96 -39.27 -3.24
N ILE A 269 -6.63 -38.19 -2.85
CA ILE A 269 -8.02 -38.24 -2.39
C ILE A 269 -8.95 -38.71 -3.52
N GLY A 270 -8.77 -38.18 -4.72
CA GLY A 270 -9.55 -38.57 -5.89
C GLY A 270 -9.38 -40.04 -6.27
N SER A 271 -8.13 -40.52 -6.27
CA SER A 271 -7.84 -41.93 -6.54
C SER A 271 -8.35 -42.86 -5.45
N PHE A 272 -8.27 -42.47 -4.17
CA PHE A 272 -8.81 -43.22 -3.07
C PHE A 272 -10.34 -43.35 -3.16
N LEU A 273 -11.05 -42.24 -3.45
CA LEU A 273 -12.49 -42.26 -3.66
C LEU A 273 -12.90 -43.12 -4.87
N SER A 274 -12.11 -43.04 -5.97
CA SER A 274 -12.34 -43.88 -7.15
C SER A 274 -12.16 -45.39 -6.84
N THR A 275 -11.13 -45.73 -6.06
CA THR A 275 -10.87 -47.10 -5.63
C THR A 275 -12.00 -47.63 -4.71
N LEU A 276 -12.47 -46.82 -3.76
CA LEU A 276 -13.62 -47.15 -2.93
C LEU A 276 -14.89 -47.37 -3.75
N ALA A 277 -15.15 -46.51 -4.73
CA ALA A 277 -16.31 -46.64 -5.62
C ALA A 277 -16.27 -47.93 -6.44
N THR A 278 -15.10 -48.29 -6.99
CA THR A 278 -14.93 -49.56 -7.73
C THR A 278 -15.09 -50.79 -6.82
N LEU A 279 -14.59 -50.73 -5.60
CA LEU A 279 -14.73 -51.77 -4.62
C LEU A 279 -16.20 -51.96 -4.20
N PHE A 280 -16.94 -50.90 -3.99
CA PHE A 280 -18.37 -50.90 -3.73
C PHE A 280 -19.17 -51.52 -4.91
N ILE A 281 -18.87 -51.11 -6.14
CA ILE A 281 -19.50 -51.64 -7.33
C ILE A 281 -19.21 -53.12 -7.48
N SER A 282 -17.99 -53.60 -7.24
CA SER A 282 -17.64 -55.01 -7.34
C SER A 282 -18.32 -55.87 -6.29
N LEU A 283 -18.47 -55.35 -5.05
CA LEU A 283 -19.14 -56.10 -3.95
C LEU A 283 -20.67 -56.20 -4.15
N PHE A 284 -21.28 -55.15 -4.72
CA PHE A 284 -22.74 -55.12 -4.90
C PHE A 284 -23.20 -55.60 -6.27
N ALA A 285 -22.43 -55.35 -7.34
CA ALA A 285 -22.76 -55.85 -8.68
C ALA A 285 -22.43 -57.35 -8.86
N GLY A 286 -21.40 -57.88 -8.15
CA GLY A 286 -21.06 -59.30 -8.17
C GLY A 286 -22.06 -60.22 -7.47
N ARG A 287 -22.98 -59.70 -6.67
CA ARG A 287 -24.03 -60.50 -5.98
C ARG A 287 -25.30 -60.72 -6.82
N GLY A 288 -25.42 -60.04 -7.95
CA GLY A 288 -26.61 -60.16 -8.82
C GLY A 288 -26.52 -61.23 -9.93
N SER A 289 -25.40 -61.97 -10.04
CA SER A 289 -25.19 -62.94 -11.12
C SER A 289 -25.07 -64.40 -10.67
N ALA A 290 -25.49 -64.71 -9.43
CA ALA A 290 -25.52 -66.12 -8.91
C ALA A 290 -26.93 -66.43 -8.44
N ASN A 291 -27.89 -66.48 -9.38
CA ASN A 291 -29.18 -67.21 -9.29
C ASN A 291 -29.70 -67.44 -10.70
#